data_d27eb8c9762ff153956c7f09ee50b15b
#
_entry.id   d27eb8c9762ff153956c7f09ee50b15b
#
_cell.length_a   1.000
_cell.length_b   1.000
_cell.length_c   1.000
_cell.angle_alpha   90.00
_cell.angle_beta   90.00
_cell.angle_gamma   90.00
#
_symmetry.space_group_name_H-M   'P 1'
#
loop_
_entity.id
_entity.type
_entity.pdbx_description
1 polymer ?
#
loop_
_entity_poly.entity_id
_entity_poly.type
_entity_poly.pdbx_seq_one_letter_code
_entity_poly.pdbx_strand_id
1 'polypeptide(L)'
;SVTLLRSRQRIKLVLGDYQRTRLKDSKPTSATLCKKGSEYYINIQVKSEAPEQIHVDTVLGVDLGITDIAVTSEGQKFGGKTIKLIKNHYASMRAVLQQKAVKGTRSSRRRCRELQQRLSGKEARYQRQINHEISKAIVTRAQEIPAKIALEDLTGIREGVNQKAGKNHRRKVSGWAFYQLKEFLSYKALAAGVPLVLVDPAYTSQTCHQCGEHGIRN
;
A
#
# COMPACT_ATOMS: atom_id res chain seq x y z
N SER A 1 -12.97 -23.77 15.84
CA SER A 1 -13.27 -23.36 17.21
C SER A 1 -12.00 -22.83 17.88
N VAL A 2 -12.13 -21.88 18.75
CA VAL A 2 -11.01 -21.28 19.53
C VAL A 2 -11.30 -21.51 21.00
N THR A 3 -10.27 -21.91 21.73
CA THR A 3 -10.35 -22.06 23.20
C THR A 3 -9.80 -20.78 23.84
N LEU A 4 -10.62 -20.10 24.61
CA LEU A 4 -10.25 -18.92 25.37
C LEU A 4 -9.99 -19.30 26.83
N LEU A 5 -8.83 -18.89 27.36
CA LEU A 5 -8.44 -18.89 28.80
C LEU A 5 -9.13 -19.98 29.65
N ARG A 6 -8.45 -20.70 30.47
CA ARG A 6 -8.85 -21.64 31.52
C ARG A 6 -10.16 -22.45 31.36
N SER A 7 -11.21 -21.95 30.69
CA SER A 7 -12.39 -22.70 30.30
C SER A 7 -12.26 -23.11 28.83
N ARG A 8 -12.25 -24.40 28.55
CA ARG A 8 -12.22 -24.97 27.19
C ARG A 8 -13.55 -24.73 26.44
N GLN A 9 -14.01 -23.49 26.39
CA GLN A 9 -15.21 -23.15 25.64
C GLN A 9 -14.87 -23.05 24.15
N ARG A 10 -15.61 -23.82 23.34
CA ARG A 10 -15.49 -23.76 21.90
C ARG A 10 -16.38 -22.64 21.37
N ILE A 11 -15.77 -21.63 20.80
CA ILE A 11 -16.50 -20.51 20.17
C ILE A 11 -16.57 -20.77 18.68
N LYS A 12 -17.78 -20.71 18.13
CA LYS A 12 -18.01 -20.80 16.68
C LYS A 12 -17.53 -19.52 16.01
N LEU A 13 -16.64 -19.64 15.04
CA LEU A 13 -16.19 -18.51 14.24
C LEU A 13 -17.13 -18.29 13.05
N VAL A 14 -17.47 -17.04 12.77
CA VAL A 14 -18.13 -16.64 11.53
C VAL A 14 -17.04 -16.43 10.48
N LEU A 15 -17.02 -17.28 9.46
CA LEU A 15 -16.01 -17.30 8.41
C LEU A 15 -16.69 -17.08 7.07
N GLY A 16 -16.14 -16.17 6.26
CA GLY A 16 -16.47 -16.06 4.84
C GLY A 16 -15.73 -17.14 4.01
N ASP A 17 -16.07 -17.25 2.74
CA ASP A 17 -15.51 -18.28 1.85
C ASP A 17 -13.99 -18.15 1.66
N TYR A 18 -13.48 -16.91 1.55
CA TYR A 18 -12.05 -16.65 1.48
C TYR A 18 -11.30 -17.22 2.71
N GLN A 19 -11.82 -16.96 3.92
CA GLN A 19 -11.19 -17.44 5.16
C GLN A 19 -11.27 -18.96 5.27
N ARG A 20 -12.39 -19.56 4.84
CA ARG A 20 -12.56 -21.02 4.81
C ARG A 20 -11.53 -21.68 3.88
N THR A 21 -11.40 -21.17 2.67
CA THR A 21 -10.43 -21.68 1.69
C THR A 21 -9.01 -21.59 2.23
N ARG A 22 -8.62 -20.41 2.78
CA ARG A 22 -7.28 -20.21 3.33
C ARG A 22 -6.96 -21.09 4.54
N LEU A 23 -7.94 -21.40 5.38
CA LEU A 23 -7.74 -22.24 6.57
C LEU A 23 -7.78 -23.74 6.26
N LYS A 24 -8.37 -24.17 5.14
CA LYS A 24 -8.50 -25.58 4.78
C LYS A 24 -7.16 -26.22 4.52
N ASP A 25 -6.28 -25.54 3.79
CA ASP A 25 -5.02 -26.09 3.29
C ASP A 25 -3.77 -25.52 3.99
N SER A 26 -3.96 -24.85 5.14
CA SER A 26 -2.87 -24.19 5.84
C SER A 26 -2.86 -24.52 7.33
N LYS A 27 -1.66 -24.50 7.95
CA LYS A 27 -1.47 -24.73 9.39
C LYS A 27 -1.54 -23.40 10.13
N PRO A 28 -2.54 -23.16 11.01
CA PRO A 28 -2.53 -21.98 11.89
C PRO A 28 -1.33 -22.03 12.83
N THR A 29 -0.58 -20.93 12.90
CA THR A 29 0.61 -20.80 13.78
C THR A 29 0.34 -19.97 15.00
N SER A 30 -0.45 -18.91 14.87
CA SER A 30 -0.84 -18.04 15.99
C SER A 30 -2.20 -17.41 15.72
N ALA A 31 -2.83 -16.91 16.78
CA ALA A 31 -4.07 -16.15 16.68
C ALA A 31 -4.07 -14.98 17.68
N THR A 32 -4.55 -13.83 17.23
CA THR A 32 -4.70 -12.63 18.06
C THR A 32 -6.16 -12.22 18.11
N LEU A 33 -6.71 -12.10 19.32
CA LEU A 33 -8.06 -11.58 19.54
C LEU A 33 -8.02 -10.05 19.54
N CYS A 34 -8.81 -9.44 18.66
CA CYS A 34 -8.93 -8.00 18.52
C CYS A 34 -10.38 -7.54 18.77
N LYS A 35 -10.55 -6.42 19.48
CA LYS A 35 -11.84 -5.76 19.65
C LYS A 35 -11.90 -4.52 18.78
N LYS A 36 -12.97 -4.38 17.99
CA LYS A 36 -13.21 -3.19 17.17
C LYS A 36 -14.67 -2.73 17.34
N GLY A 37 -14.84 -1.65 18.10
CA GLY A 37 -16.18 -1.21 18.53
C GLY A 37 -16.81 -2.24 19.48
N SER A 38 -18.01 -2.74 19.13
CA SER A 38 -18.72 -3.79 19.88
C SER A 38 -18.38 -5.22 19.42
N GLU A 39 -17.62 -5.37 18.33
CA GLU A 39 -17.35 -6.67 17.72
C GLU A 39 -15.94 -7.18 18.06
N TYR A 40 -15.81 -8.50 18.09
CA TYR A 40 -14.54 -9.19 18.30
C TYR A 40 -14.12 -9.91 17.02
N TYR A 41 -12.85 -9.78 16.69
CA TYR A 41 -12.21 -10.41 15.54
C TYR A 41 -11.05 -11.26 16.00
N ILE A 42 -10.82 -12.36 15.33
CA ILE A 42 -9.62 -13.18 15.50
C ILE A 42 -8.78 -13.08 14.23
N ASN A 43 -7.59 -12.55 14.36
CA ASN A 43 -6.58 -12.57 13.32
C ASN A 43 -5.79 -13.87 13.45
N ILE A 44 -5.93 -14.77 12.50
CA ILE A 44 -5.25 -16.06 12.48
C ILE A 44 -4.09 -15.96 11.49
N GLN A 45 -2.89 -16.25 11.98
CA GLN A 45 -1.71 -16.39 11.13
C GLN A 45 -1.64 -17.83 10.63
N VAL A 46 -1.45 -17.99 9.35
CA VAL A 46 -1.31 -19.29 8.69
C VAL A 46 0.03 -19.36 7.98
N LYS A 47 0.70 -20.50 8.08
CA LYS A 47 1.91 -20.77 7.33
C LYS A 47 1.51 -21.49 6.04
N SER A 48 1.91 -20.96 4.91
CA SER A 48 1.84 -21.60 3.61
C SER A 48 3.23 -21.58 2.97
N GLU A 49 3.53 -22.59 2.20
CA GLU A 49 4.73 -22.58 1.37
C GLU A 49 4.54 -21.59 0.22
N ALA A 50 5.58 -20.83 -0.08
CA ALA A 50 5.57 -19.97 -1.25
C ALA A 50 5.67 -20.83 -2.51
N PRO A 51 4.94 -20.52 -3.59
CA PRO A 51 5.13 -21.19 -4.86
C PRO A 51 6.59 -21.03 -5.33
N GLU A 52 7.07 -21.99 -6.06
CA GLU A 52 8.38 -21.90 -6.72
C GLU A 52 8.37 -20.71 -7.68
N GLN A 53 9.45 -19.91 -7.62
CA GLN A 53 9.57 -18.76 -8.50
C GLN A 53 9.87 -19.20 -9.94
N ILE A 54 9.15 -18.61 -10.87
CA ILE A 54 9.41 -18.85 -12.30
C ILE A 54 10.76 -18.24 -12.69
N HIS A 55 11.57 -19.02 -13.39
CA HIS A 55 12.79 -18.51 -14.01
C HIS A 55 12.46 -17.92 -15.38
N VAL A 56 12.58 -16.59 -15.49
CA VAL A 56 12.23 -15.88 -16.73
C VAL A 56 13.22 -14.76 -17.00
N ASP A 57 13.50 -14.54 -18.28
CA ASP A 57 14.37 -13.46 -18.74
C ASP A 57 13.58 -12.17 -18.99
N THR A 58 12.31 -12.29 -19.32
CA THR A 58 11.41 -11.14 -19.54
C THR A 58 11.29 -10.30 -18.27
N VAL A 59 11.34 -8.98 -18.41
CA VAL A 59 11.29 -8.02 -17.31
C VAL A 59 10.11 -7.07 -17.52
N LEU A 60 9.23 -6.99 -16.55
CA LEU A 60 8.24 -5.93 -16.43
C LEU A 60 8.79 -4.83 -15.50
N GLY A 61 9.30 -3.75 -16.09
CA GLY A 61 9.75 -2.58 -15.35
C GLY A 61 8.56 -1.81 -14.79
N VAL A 62 8.66 -1.33 -13.55
CA VAL A 62 7.64 -0.53 -12.88
C VAL A 62 8.29 0.69 -12.27
N ASP A 63 8.00 1.86 -12.83
CA ASP A 63 8.37 3.17 -12.29
C ASP A 63 7.28 3.67 -11.34
N LEU A 64 7.67 4.19 -10.17
CA LEU A 64 6.76 4.73 -9.16
C LEU A 64 6.85 6.25 -9.11
N GLY A 65 5.72 6.92 -9.38
CA GLY A 65 5.66 8.37 -9.47
C GLY A 65 4.61 9.03 -8.55
N ILE A 66 4.69 10.36 -8.45
CA ILE A 66 3.72 11.17 -7.69
C ILE A 66 2.51 11.54 -8.55
N THR A 67 2.71 11.75 -9.83
CA THR A 67 1.64 12.11 -10.80
C THR A 67 0.91 10.88 -11.26
N ASP A 68 1.64 9.94 -11.82
CA ASP A 68 1.20 8.57 -12.03
C ASP A 68 1.82 7.73 -10.91
N ILE A 69 0.99 6.96 -10.21
CA ILE A 69 1.40 6.20 -9.03
C ILE A 69 2.36 5.08 -9.44
N ALA A 70 2.08 4.47 -10.57
CA ALA A 70 2.94 3.48 -11.20
C ALA A 70 2.77 3.55 -12.72
N VAL A 71 3.88 3.32 -13.43
CA VAL A 71 3.91 3.17 -14.90
C VAL A 71 4.70 1.92 -15.22
N THR A 72 4.15 1.03 -16.05
CA THR A 72 4.86 -0.17 -16.47
C THR A 72 5.64 0.07 -17.76
N SER A 73 6.66 -0.75 -18.02
CA SER A 73 7.44 -0.71 -19.27
C SER A 73 6.58 -0.97 -20.54
N GLU A 74 5.41 -1.58 -20.38
CA GLU A 74 4.44 -1.76 -21.47
C GLU A 74 3.55 -0.52 -21.71
N GLY A 75 3.77 0.57 -20.97
CA GLY A 75 3.03 1.83 -21.10
C GLY A 75 1.71 1.87 -20.32
N GLN A 76 1.39 0.87 -19.50
CA GLN A 76 0.23 0.93 -18.61
C GLN A 76 0.47 1.97 -17.51
N LYS A 77 -0.46 2.93 -17.36
CA LYS A 77 -0.37 4.02 -16.39
C LYS A 77 -1.46 3.92 -15.34
N PHE A 78 -1.07 4.01 -14.08
CA PHE A 78 -1.98 4.09 -12.92
C PHE A 78 -1.97 5.52 -12.39
N GLY A 79 -2.91 6.34 -12.87
CA GLY A 79 -2.95 7.77 -12.57
C GLY A 79 -3.25 8.11 -11.11
N GLY A 80 -2.54 9.10 -10.58
CA GLY A 80 -2.73 9.60 -9.21
C GLY A 80 -3.78 10.73 -9.09
N LYS A 81 -4.40 11.17 -10.19
CA LYS A 81 -5.31 12.32 -10.21
C LYS A 81 -6.47 12.18 -9.23
N THR A 82 -7.15 11.04 -9.22
CA THR A 82 -8.29 10.77 -8.33
C THR A 82 -7.86 10.75 -6.86
N ILE A 83 -6.71 10.13 -6.56
CA ILE A 83 -6.16 10.13 -5.19
C ILE A 83 -5.86 11.55 -4.72
N LYS A 84 -5.26 12.37 -5.58
CA LYS A 84 -4.98 13.77 -5.26
C LYS A 84 -6.24 14.57 -4.96
N LEU A 85 -7.30 14.39 -5.75
CA LEU A 85 -8.60 15.04 -5.53
C LEU A 85 -9.20 14.62 -4.18
N ILE A 86 -9.19 13.35 -3.87
CA ILE A 86 -9.71 12.82 -2.59
C ILE A 86 -8.88 13.32 -1.40
N LYS A 87 -7.55 13.31 -1.49
CA LYS A 87 -6.67 13.87 -0.46
C LYS A 87 -6.95 15.36 -0.21
N ASN A 88 -7.11 16.14 -1.25
CA ASN A 88 -7.43 17.56 -1.15
C ASN A 88 -8.82 17.77 -0.52
N HIS A 89 -9.82 16.98 -0.91
CA HIS A 89 -11.16 17.03 -0.32
C HIS A 89 -11.12 16.78 1.19
N TYR A 90 -10.49 15.68 1.64
CA TYR A 90 -10.37 15.41 3.08
C TYR A 90 -9.53 16.46 3.82
N ALA A 91 -8.48 17.00 3.19
CA ALA A 91 -7.68 18.08 3.78
C ALA A 91 -8.51 19.34 4.01
N SER A 92 -9.31 19.76 3.01
CA SER A 92 -10.23 20.90 3.12
C SER A 92 -11.28 20.67 4.22
N MET A 93 -11.89 19.49 4.27
CA MET A 93 -12.86 19.16 5.32
C MET A 93 -12.25 19.25 6.71
N ARG A 94 -11.03 18.70 6.91
CA ARG A 94 -10.31 18.80 8.19
C ARG A 94 -10.02 20.25 8.56
N ALA A 95 -9.56 21.07 7.61
CA ALA A 95 -9.25 22.48 7.85
C ALA A 95 -10.50 23.26 8.31
N VAL A 96 -11.64 23.08 7.62
CA VAL A 96 -12.92 23.72 7.99
C VAL A 96 -13.38 23.30 9.39
N LEU A 97 -13.31 21.99 9.71
CA LEU A 97 -13.70 21.50 11.04
C LEU A 97 -12.77 22.01 12.14
N GLN A 98 -11.47 22.14 11.87
CA GLN A 98 -10.49 22.69 12.80
C GLN A 98 -10.77 24.17 13.07
N GLN A 99 -11.01 24.99 12.03
CA GLN A 99 -11.35 26.39 12.17
C GLN A 99 -12.64 26.60 12.98
N LYS A 100 -13.70 25.82 12.69
CA LYS A 100 -14.95 25.84 13.44
C LYS A 100 -14.76 25.42 14.91
N ALA A 101 -13.87 24.44 15.15
CA ALA A 101 -13.56 23.99 16.50
C ALA A 101 -12.85 25.07 17.33
N VAL A 102 -11.97 25.89 16.72
CA VAL A 102 -11.26 26.97 17.42
C VAL A 102 -12.21 28.10 17.83
N LYS A 103 -13.09 28.53 16.91
CA LYS A 103 -13.98 29.67 17.09
C LYS A 103 -15.32 29.33 17.76
N GLY A 104 -15.60 28.04 17.96
CA GLY A 104 -16.92 27.58 18.36
C GLY A 104 -17.15 27.46 19.87
N THR A 105 -18.42 27.30 20.25
CA THR A 105 -18.84 26.97 21.61
C THR A 105 -18.38 25.57 22.03
N ARG A 106 -18.50 25.21 23.32
CA ARG A 106 -18.17 23.86 23.82
C ARG A 106 -18.91 22.76 23.04
N SER A 107 -20.17 22.96 22.71
CA SER A 107 -21.00 22.02 21.96
C SER A 107 -20.49 21.86 20.52
N SER A 108 -20.23 22.98 19.81
CA SER A 108 -19.72 22.94 18.44
C SER A 108 -18.31 22.31 18.35
N ARG A 109 -17.45 22.58 19.34
CA ARG A 109 -16.12 21.92 19.44
C ARG A 109 -16.24 20.42 19.60
N ARG A 110 -17.13 19.94 20.46
CA ARG A 110 -17.40 18.50 20.64
C ARG A 110 -17.85 17.87 19.32
N ARG A 111 -18.84 18.46 18.67
CA ARG A 111 -19.37 17.99 17.37
C ARG A 111 -18.28 17.95 16.27
N CYS A 112 -17.43 18.98 16.19
CA CYS A 112 -16.33 19.00 15.24
C CYS A 112 -15.32 17.85 15.49
N ARG A 113 -14.99 17.54 16.75
CA ARG A 113 -14.13 16.40 17.10
C ARG A 113 -14.75 15.07 16.69
N GLU A 114 -16.02 14.86 16.96
CA GLU A 114 -16.75 13.66 16.56
C GLU A 114 -16.75 13.47 15.04
N LEU A 115 -16.96 14.55 14.27
CA LEU A 115 -16.87 14.52 12.81
C LEU A 115 -15.44 14.22 12.33
N GLN A 116 -14.42 14.82 12.94
CA GLN A 116 -13.02 14.53 12.61
C GLN A 116 -12.67 13.06 12.89
N GLN A 117 -13.14 12.48 13.98
CA GLN A 117 -12.98 11.05 14.27
C GLN A 117 -13.63 10.16 13.21
N ARG A 118 -14.84 10.49 12.76
CA ARG A 118 -15.53 9.77 11.66
C ARG A 118 -14.80 9.86 10.33
N LEU A 119 -14.12 10.98 10.06
CA LEU A 119 -13.28 11.16 8.88
C LEU A 119 -11.92 10.47 9.00
N SER A 120 -11.49 10.20 10.23
CA SER A 120 -10.20 9.58 10.49
C SER A 120 -10.06 8.23 9.79
N GLY A 121 -8.94 8.04 9.13
CA GLY A 121 -8.61 6.80 8.44
C GLY A 121 -9.34 6.56 7.10
N LYS A 122 -10.34 7.37 6.71
CA LYS A 122 -11.03 7.19 5.42
C LYS A 122 -10.07 7.38 4.23
N GLU A 123 -9.27 8.44 4.27
CA GLU A 123 -8.24 8.72 3.26
C GLU A 123 -7.21 7.58 3.17
N ALA A 124 -6.71 7.11 4.31
CA ALA A 124 -5.75 6.01 4.38
C ALA A 124 -6.33 4.68 3.86
N ARG A 125 -7.60 4.38 4.16
CA ARG A 125 -8.28 3.20 3.62
C ARG A 125 -8.44 3.27 2.11
N TYR A 126 -8.83 4.44 1.59
CA TYR A 126 -8.95 4.64 0.15
C TYR A 126 -7.59 4.46 -0.56
N GLN A 127 -6.53 5.11 -0.05
CA GLN A 127 -5.18 4.94 -0.59
C GLN A 127 -4.73 3.47 -0.57
N ARG A 128 -5.00 2.77 0.53
CA ARG A 128 -4.70 1.34 0.66
C ARG A 128 -5.44 0.52 -0.39
N GLN A 129 -6.72 0.79 -0.62
CA GLN A 129 -7.52 0.09 -1.62
C GLN A 129 -6.92 0.26 -3.03
N ILE A 130 -6.59 1.49 -3.41
CA ILE A 130 -5.94 1.75 -4.71
C ILE A 130 -4.60 1.03 -4.83
N ASN A 131 -3.77 1.05 -3.78
CA ASN A 131 -2.50 0.32 -3.80
C ASN A 131 -2.70 -1.20 -3.92
N HIS A 132 -3.78 -1.74 -3.34
CA HIS A 132 -4.15 -3.15 -3.53
C HIS A 132 -4.56 -3.46 -4.97
N GLU A 133 -5.31 -2.58 -5.62
CA GLU A 133 -5.75 -2.72 -7.02
C GLU A 133 -4.56 -2.64 -7.96
N ILE A 134 -3.72 -1.62 -7.83
CA ILE A 134 -2.51 -1.43 -8.64
C ILE A 134 -1.57 -2.63 -8.50
N SER A 135 -1.24 -3.01 -7.28
CA SER A 135 -0.33 -4.14 -7.05
C SER A 135 -0.90 -5.47 -7.54
N LYS A 136 -2.23 -5.67 -7.50
CA LYS A 136 -2.88 -6.84 -8.09
C LYS A 136 -2.74 -6.82 -9.62
N ALA A 137 -3.05 -5.69 -10.25
CA ALA A 137 -2.98 -5.57 -11.70
C ALA A 137 -1.56 -5.82 -12.24
N ILE A 138 -0.54 -5.24 -11.61
CA ILE A 138 0.87 -5.43 -12.00
C ILE A 138 1.29 -6.89 -11.86
N VAL A 139 0.98 -7.54 -10.73
CA VAL A 139 1.35 -8.95 -10.51
C VAL A 139 0.61 -9.88 -11.46
N THR A 140 -0.71 -9.64 -11.69
CA THR A 140 -1.47 -10.42 -12.67
C THR A 140 -0.86 -10.26 -14.06
N ARG A 141 -0.48 -9.05 -14.46
CA ARG A 141 0.16 -8.83 -15.76
C ARG A 141 1.49 -9.55 -15.88
N ALA A 142 2.32 -9.52 -14.83
CA ALA A 142 3.60 -10.24 -14.80
C ALA A 142 3.42 -11.76 -14.93
N GLN A 143 2.31 -12.33 -14.42
CA GLN A 143 1.97 -13.74 -14.63
C GLN A 143 1.53 -14.03 -16.07
N GLU A 144 0.75 -13.14 -16.69
CA GLU A 144 0.26 -13.29 -18.07
C GLU A 144 1.40 -13.32 -19.10
N ILE A 145 2.44 -12.48 -18.92
CA ILE A 145 3.59 -12.35 -19.83
C ILE A 145 4.82 -13.12 -19.37
N PRO A 146 4.73 -14.11 -18.49
CA PRO A 146 5.77 -14.69 -17.65
C PRO A 146 7.01 -13.79 -17.49
N ALA A 147 6.92 -12.80 -16.60
CA ALA A 147 7.98 -11.81 -16.40
C ALA A 147 8.34 -11.63 -14.92
N LYS A 148 9.59 -11.29 -14.64
CA LYS A 148 10.02 -10.76 -13.34
C LYS A 148 9.69 -9.29 -13.25
N ILE A 149 9.28 -8.81 -12.06
CA ILE A 149 8.98 -7.40 -11.83
C ILE A 149 10.27 -6.70 -11.39
N ALA A 150 10.68 -5.65 -12.12
CA ALA A 150 11.77 -4.75 -11.72
C ALA A 150 11.15 -3.46 -11.17
N LEU A 151 11.45 -3.12 -9.92
CA LEU A 151 10.91 -1.98 -9.21
C LEU A 151 12.05 -1.12 -8.66
N GLU A 152 11.95 0.21 -8.77
CA GLU A 152 12.93 1.11 -8.16
C GLU A 152 12.92 1.03 -6.63
N ASP A 153 14.12 0.97 -6.04
CA ASP A 153 14.25 1.05 -4.58
C ASP A 153 14.25 2.50 -4.08
N LEU A 154 13.08 2.97 -3.75
CA LEU A 154 12.86 4.31 -3.20
C LEU A 154 13.08 4.41 -1.69
N THR A 155 13.82 3.48 -1.09
CA THR A 155 14.19 3.51 0.32
C THR A 155 15.03 4.76 0.59
N GLY A 156 14.68 5.55 1.62
CA GLY A 156 15.40 6.80 1.94
C GLY A 156 15.02 8.03 1.12
N ILE A 157 14.19 7.93 0.08
CA ILE A 157 13.81 9.09 -0.76
C ILE A 157 13.22 10.25 0.05
N ARG A 158 12.54 9.97 1.18
CA ARG A 158 11.99 11.01 2.05
C ARG A 158 13.07 11.83 2.75
N GLU A 159 14.15 11.20 3.13
CA GLU A 159 15.28 11.85 3.82
C GLU A 159 16.01 12.79 2.87
N GLY A 160 16.30 12.34 1.66
CA GLY A 160 16.91 13.16 0.62
C GLY A 160 16.06 14.38 0.22
N VAL A 161 14.75 14.21 0.11
CA VAL A 161 13.82 15.30 -0.23
C VAL A 161 13.65 16.29 0.93
N ASN A 162 13.65 15.82 2.18
CA ASN A 162 13.53 16.72 3.36
C ASN A 162 14.67 17.71 3.51
N GLN A 163 15.86 17.37 3.01
CA GLN A 163 17.04 18.25 3.10
C GLN A 163 17.05 19.34 2.02
N LYS A 164 16.53 19.10 0.82
CA LYS A 164 16.73 19.96 -0.36
C LYS A 164 15.47 20.60 -0.93
N ALA A 165 14.28 20.11 -0.57
CA ALA A 165 13.04 20.50 -1.24
C ALA A 165 12.17 21.48 -0.45
N GLY A 166 11.44 22.35 -1.15
CA GLY A 166 10.45 23.26 -0.56
C GLY A 166 9.27 22.54 0.09
N LYS A 167 8.57 23.23 1.01
CA LYS A 167 7.46 22.71 1.83
C LYS A 167 6.38 21.96 1.03
N ASN A 168 6.02 22.46 -0.14
CA ASN A 168 4.98 21.85 -0.99
C ASN A 168 5.45 20.52 -1.58
N HIS A 169 6.71 20.41 -1.99
CA HIS A 169 7.26 19.16 -2.53
C HIS A 169 7.40 18.12 -1.43
N ARG A 170 7.94 18.50 -0.26
CA ARG A 170 8.01 17.61 0.93
C ARG A 170 6.63 17.03 1.30
N ARG A 171 5.58 17.87 1.28
CA ARG A 171 4.20 17.41 1.56
C ARG A 171 3.72 16.39 0.52
N LYS A 172 4.04 16.57 -0.76
CA LYS A 172 3.68 15.62 -1.83
C LYS A 172 4.37 14.27 -1.61
N VAL A 173 5.68 14.27 -1.39
CA VAL A 173 6.47 13.04 -1.18
C VAL A 173 6.08 12.33 0.12
N SER A 174 5.91 13.08 1.23
CA SER A 174 5.48 12.50 2.51
C SER A 174 4.07 11.89 2.46
N GLY A 175 3.19 12.47 1.63
CA GLY A 175 1.84 11.95 1.41
C GLY A 175 1.79 10.78 0.43
N TRP A 176 2.89 10.44 -0.21
CA TRP A 176 2.93 9.37 -1.19
C TRP A 176 3.17 8.01 -0.53
N ALA A 177 2.27 7.07 -0.79
CA ALA A 177 2.27 5.76 -0.11
C ALA A 177 3.04 4.69 -0.93
N PHE A 178 4.20 5.06 -1.52
CA PHE A 178 5.01 4.14 -2.33
C PHE A 178 5.53 2.94 -1.52
N TYR A 179 5.93 3.15 -0.26
CA TYR A 179 6.36 2.05 0.62
C TYR A 179 5.25 1.00 0.76
N GLN A 180 4.01 1.44 0.99
CA GLN A 180 2.88 0.52 1.08
C GLN A 180 2.62 -0.22 -0.24
N LEU A 181 2.82 0.46 -1.39
CA LEU A 181 2.68 -0.19 -2.70
C LEU A 181 3.80 -1.20 -2.94
N LYS A 182 5.05 -0.87 -2.60
CA LYS A 182 6.19 -1.80 -2.62
C LYS A 182 5.92 -3.05 -1.79
N GLU A 183 5.46 -2.89 -0.55
CA GLU A 183 5.08 -4.00 0.33
C GLU A 183 3.99 -4.88 -0.29
N PHE A 184 2.97 -4.24 -0.91
CA PHE A 184 1.88 -4.98 -1.55
C PHE A 184 2.32 -5.74 -2.80
N LEU A 185 3.23 -5.17 -3.57
CA LEU A 185 3.85 -5.85 -4.70
C LEU A 185 4.69 -7.04 -4.21
N SER A 186 5.53 -6.84 -3.19
CA SER A 186 6.44 -7.86 -2.67
C SER A 186 5.70 -9.12 -2.21
N TYR A 187 4.71 -8.99 -1.32
CA TYR A 187 4.03 -10.19 -0.82
C TYR A 187 3.11 -10.84 -1.87
N LYS A 188 2.52 -10.05 -2.79
CA LYS A 188 1.67 -10.59 -3.85
C LYS A 188 2.49 -11.29 -4.92
N ALA A 189 3.63 -10.72 -5.31
CA ALA A 189 4.57 -11.35 -6.23
C ALA A 189 5.07 -12.68 -5.67
N LEU A 190 5.49 -12.69 -4.40
CA LEU A 190 5.89 -13.92 -3.70
C LEU A 190 4.76 -14.97 -3.69
N ALA A 191 3.53 -14.56 -3.35
CA ALA A 191 2.37 -15.46 -3.33
C ALA A 191 1.95 -15.97 -4.72
N ALA A 192 2.36 -15.27 -5.77
CA ALA A 192 2.09 -15.61 -7.17
C ALA A 192 3.24 -16.35 -7.87
N GLY A 193 4.37 -16.60 -7.16
CA GLY A 193 5.59 -17.18 -7.74
C GLY A 193 6.30 -16.26 -8.74
N VAL A 194 6.01 -14.96 -8.74
CA VAL A 194 6.61 -13.96 -9.62
C VAL A 194 7.85 -13.38 -8.94
N PRO A 195 9.05 -13.43 -9.58
CA PRO A 195 10.25 -12.81 -9.03
C PRO A 195 10.09 -11.28 -9.01
N LEU A 196 10.50 -10.63 -7.89
CA LEU A 196 10.55 -9.18 -7.77
C LEU A 196 11.98 -8.77 -7.45
N VAL A 197 12.53 -7.89 -8.29
CA VAL A 197 13.89 -7.37 -8.16
C VAL A 197 13.82 -5.87 -7.88
N LEU A 198 14.56 -5.41 -6.89
CA LEU A 198 14.73 -3.99 -6.61
C LEU A 198 15.94 -3.46 -7.37
N VAL A 199 15.76 -2.35 -8.05
CA VAL A 199 16.79 -1.68 -8.85
C VAL A 199 17.16 -0.36 -8.16
N ASP A 200 18.45 -0.09 -8.06
CA ASP A 200 18.93 1.21 -7.55
C ASP A 200 18.50 2.33 -8.50
N PRO A 201 17.76 3.35 -8.02
CA PRO A 201 17.32 4.48 -8.84
C PRO A 201 18.47 5.43 -9.22
N ALA A 202 19.66 5.28 -8.62
CA ALA A 202 20.79 6.15 -8.89
C ALA A 202 21.21 6.08 -10.38
N TYR A 203 21.22 7.25 -11.02
CA TYR A 203 21.64 7.43 -12.41
C TYR A 203 20.81 6.74 -13.50
N THR A 204 19.72 6.02 -13.18
CA THR A 204 18.88 5.33 -14.18
C THR A 204 18.34 6.25 -15.26
N SER A 205 18.01 7.51 -14.93
CA SER A 205 17.55 8.52 -15.87
C SER A 205 18.67 9.23 -16.66
N GLN A 206 19.94 9.00 -16.30
CA GLN A 206 21.11 9.63 -16.92
C GLN A 206 21.94 8.63 -17.73
N THR A 207 21.74 7.34 -17.50
CA THR A 207 22.48 6.27 -18.18
C THR A 207 21.78 5.92 -19.49
N CYS A 208 22.52 5.98 -20.59
CA CYS A 208 22.03 5.54 -21.89
C CYS A 208 21.83 4.01 -21.88
N HIS A 209 20.63 3.54 -22.23
CA HIS A 209 20.30 2.10 -22.23
C HIS A 209 21.05 1.30 -23.33
N GLN A 210 21.62 1.96 -24.34
CA GLN A 210 22.37 1.32 -25.41
C GLN A 210 23.87 1.25 -25.16
N CYS A 211 24.49 2.31 -24.67
CA CYS A 211 25.94 2.39 -24.50
C CYS A 211 26.41 2.42 -23.04
N GLY A 212 25.49 2.56 -22.07
CA GLY A 212 25.83 2.64 -20.65
C GLY A 212 26.49 3.95 -20.21
N GLU A 213 26.70 4.93 -21.11
CA GLU A 213 27.27 6.23 -20.75
C GLU A 213 26.31 7.10 -20.00
N HIS A 214 26.86 7.90 -19.06
CA HIS A 214 26.08 8.87 -18.28
C HIS A 214 25.96 10.20 -19.05
N GLY A 215 24.75 10.53 -19.47
CA GLY A 215 24.44 11.82 -20.09
C GLY A 215 24.36 12.94 -19.07
N ILE A 216 24.88 14.11 -19.41
CA ILE A 216 24.70 15.35 -18.62
C ILE A 216 23.31 15.87 -18.92
N ARG A 217 22.46 15.94 -17.90
CA ARG A 217 21.14 16.60 -18.01
C ARG A 217 21.35 18.10 -17.81
N ASN A 218 21.20 18.89 -18.86
CA ASN A 218 21.07 20.35 -18.80
C ASN A 218 19.70 20.75 -18.23
#